data_33d74b31d8e561755e8169c8528b8ebb
#
_entry.id   33d74b31d8e561755e8169c8528b8ebb
#
_cell.length_a   1.000
_cell.length_b   1.000
_cell.length_c   1.000
_cell.angle_alpha   90.00
_cell.angle_beta   90.00
_cell.angle_gamma   90.00
#
_symmetry.space_group_name_H-M   'P 1'
#
loop_
_entity.id
_entity.type
_entity.pdbx_description
1 polymer ?
#
loop_
_entity_poly.entity_id
_entity_poly.type
_entity_poly.pdbx_seq_one_letter_code
_entity_poly.pdbx_strand_id
1 'polypeptide(L)' 'VSFKKVVVVPTSIIHKQVNPMDKDDISYCVWKIDGDSVVKQPVILSDYTSGSNTLVLYGIDEGDEICLAS' A
#
# COMPACT_ATOMS: atom_id res chain seq x y z
N VAL A 1 -23.00 8.59 10.41
CA VAL A 1 -21.78 8.77 9.62
C VAL A 1 -20.84 7.60 9.90
N SER A 2 -20.54 6.86 8.89
CA SER A 2 -19.59 5.77 9.04
C SER A 2 -18.21 6.24 8.63
N PHE A 3 -17.22 5.94 9.46
CA PHE A 3 -15.84 6.22 9.17
C PHE A 3 -15.20 4.99 8.55
N LYS A 4 -14.52 5.16 7.44
CA LYS A 4 -13.70 4.09 6.92
C LYS A 4 -12.48 3.95 7.81
N LYS A 5 -12.15 2.72 8.14
CA LYS A 5 -10.86 2.44 8.76
C LYS A 5 -9.78 2.70 7.73
N VAL A 6 -8.79 3.46 8.11
CA VAL A 6 -7.66 3.76 7.24
C VAL A 6 -6.40 3.15 7.85
N VAL A 7 -5.52 2.73 6.99
CA VAL A 7 -4.26 2.11 7.39
C VAL A 7 -3.12 3.02 6.99
N VAL A 8 -2.25 3.30 7.94
CA VAL A 8 -1.05 4.10 7.69
C VAL A 8 0.15 3.18 7.69
N VAL A 9 0.95 3.23 6.63
CA VAL A 9 2.12 2.37 6.48
C VAL A 9 3.35 3.22 6.17
N PRO A 10 4.55 2.72 6.52
CA PRO A 10 5.76 3.42 6.13
C PRO A 10 5.87 3.55 4.61
N THR A 11 6.16 4.75 4.14
CA THR A 11 6.26 5.00 2.70
C THR A 11 7.35 4.15 2.04
N SER A 12 8.38 3.82 2.79
CA SER A 12 9.50 3.03 2.26
C SER A 12 9.13 1.61 1.82
N ILE A 13 8.01 1.06 2.33
CA ILE A 13 7.57 -0.29 1.96
C ILE A 13 6.62 -0.29 0.76
N ILE A 14 6.22 0.88 0.30
CA ILE A 14 5.31 1.00 -0.83
C ILE A 14 6.11 0.98 -2.12
N HIS A 15 5.74 0.08 -3.02
CA HIS A 15 6.41 -0.07 -4.30
C HIS A 15 5.60 0.62 -5.39
N LYS A 16 6.26 1.51 -6.12
CA LYS A 16 5.65 2.22 -7.23
C LYS A 16 5.88 1.42 -8.51
N GLN A 17 4.82 1.25 -9.27
CA GLN A 17 4.89 0.59 -10.58
C GLN A 17 4.37 1.53 -11.64
N VAL A 18 5.14 1.67 -12.70
CA VAL A 18 4.76 2.49 -13.85
C VAL A 18 4.56 1.54 -15.03
N ASN A 19 3.41 1.67 -15.70
CA ASN A 19 3.12 0.89 -16.88
C ASN A 19 4.08 1.30 -18.00
N PRO A 20 4.88 0.37 -18.55
CA PRO A 20 5.82 0.72 -19.63
C PRO A 20 5.12 1.21 -20.91
N MET A 21 3.86 0.86 -21.08
CA MET A 21 3.07 1.29 -22.24
C MET A 21 2.39 2.63 -22.02
N ASP A 22 2.26 3.06 -20.77
CA ASP A 22 1.60 4.32 -20.41
C ASP A 22 2.23 4.87 -19.14
N LYS A 23 3.10 5.87 -19.29
CA LYS A 23 3.83 6.46 -18.15
C LYS A 23 2.93 7.16 -17.14
N ASP A 24 1.70 7.50 -17.53
CA ASP A 24 0.74 8.13 -16.63
C ASP A 24 -0.03 7.10 -15.82
N ASP A 25 0.06 5.82 -16.19
CA ASP A 25 -0.56 4.74 -15.46
C ASP A 25 0.37 4.25 -14.36
N ILE A 26 0.27 4.89 -13.21
CA ILE A 26 1.10 4.59 -12.04
C ILE A 26 0.26 3.87 -11.01
N SER A 27 0.76 2.75 -10.50
CA SER A 27 0.10 2.00 -9.44
C SER A 27 1.07 1.77 -8.29
N TYR A 28 0.50 1.46 -7.14
CA TYR A 28 1.26 1.21 -5.92
C TYR A 28 0.87 -0.14 -5.36
N CYS A 29 1.82 -0.82 -4.75
CA CYS A 29 1.57 -2.10 -4.13
C CYS A 29 2.46 -2.28 -2.90
N VAL A 30 2.06 -3.21 -2.06
CA VAL A 30 2.87 -3.64 -0.91
C VAL A 30 2.95 -5.16 -0.94
N TRP A 31 3.94 -5.70 -0.26
CA TRP A 31 4.08 -7.14 -0.09
C TRP A 31 3.32 -7.55 1.16
N LYS A 32 2.27 -8.33 0.98
CA LYS A 32 1.42 -8.81 2.05
C LYS A 32 1.81 -10.25 2.38
N ILE A 33 1.87 -10.56 3.67
CA ILE A 33 2.16 -11.91 4.14
C ILE A 33 0.86 -12.69 4.21
N ASP A 34 0.82 -13.82 3.50
CA ASP A 34 -0.34 -14.71 3.47
C ASP A 34 0.14 -16.13 3.84
N GLY A 35 0.00 -16.46 5.12
CA GLY A 35 0.50 -17.74 5.63
C GLY A 35 2.01 -17.84 5.46
N ASP A 36 2.47 -18.82 4.69
CA ASP A 36 3.88 -19.03 4.42
C ASP A 36 4.36 -18.30 3.16
N SER A 37 3.48 -17.53 2.53
CA SER A 37 3.77 -16.89 1.24
C SER A 37 3.70 -15.38 1.38
N VAL A 38 4.43 -14.70 0.50
CA VAL A 38 4.35 -13.25 0.35
C VAL A 38 3.69 -12.96 -0.98
N VAL A 39 2.62 -12.19 -0.97
CA VAL A 39 1.88 -11.85 -2.17
C VAL A 39 1.92 -10.35 -2.41
N LYS A 40 1.87 -9.98 -3.68
CA LYS A 40 1.82 -8.59 -4.08
C LYS A 40 0.38 -8.09 -3.96
N GLN A 41 0.17 -7.07 -3.13
CA GLN A 41 -1.14 -6.51 -2.88
C GLN A 41 -1.22 -5.10 -3.45
N PRO A 42 -2.05 -4.88 -4.49
CA PRO A 42 -2.27 -3.53 -4.99
C PRO A 42 -2.97 -2.68 -3.94
N VAL A 43 -2.55 -1.44 -3.82
CA VAL A 43 -3.13 -0.50 -2.85
C VAL A 43 -3.47 0.82 -3.53
N ILE A 44 -4.45 1.52 -2.98
CA ILE A 44 -4.79 2.87 -3.38
C ILE A 44 -4.41 3.80 -2.22
N LEU A 45 -3.57 4.76 -2.53
CA LEU A 45 -3.02 5.67 -1.53
C LEU A 45 -3.77 6.98 -1.53
N SER A 46 -3.81 7.62 -0.37
CA SER A 46 -4.27 9.00 -0.24
C SER A 46 -3.13 9.95 -0.60
N ASP A 47 -3.48 11.18 -0.98
CA ASP A 47 -2.50 12.26 -1.12
C ASP A 47 -1.93 12.71 0.21
N TYR A 48 -2.54 12.26 1.31
CA TYR A 48 -2.10 12.62 2.65
C TYR A 48 -0.92 11.79 3.08
N THR A 49 0.15 12.44 3.48
CA THR A 49 1.31 11.79 4.08
C THR A 49 1.61 12.47 5.42
N SER A 50 2.07 11.69 6.38
CA SER A 50 2.47 12.20 7.68
C SER A 50 3.89 11.72 7.99
N GLY A 51 4.85 12.62 7.83
CA GLY A 51 6.26 12.26 7.99
C GLY A 51 6.67 11.24 6.94
N SER A 52 7.16 10.09 7.39
CA SER A 52 7.59 9.02 6.50
C SER A 52 6.50 7.95 6.29
N ASN A 53 5.25 8.26 6.67
CA ASN A 53 4.13 7.33 6.54
C ASN A 53 3.15 7.83 5.48
N THR A 54 2.46 6.88 4.85
CA THR A 54 1.45 7.18 3.84
C THR A 54 0.13 6.52 4.22
N LEU A 55 -0.96 7.23 4.04
CA LEU A 55 -2.29 6.72 4.30
C LEU A 55 -2.75 5.86 3.13
N VAL A 56 -3.14 4.62 3.43
CA VAL A 56 -3.67 3.68 2.44
C VAL A 56 -5.19 3.66 2.56
N LEU A 57 -5.86 3.95 1.46
CA LEU A 57 -7.33 3.99 1.43
C LEU A 57 -7.93 2.61 1.16
N TYR A 58 -7.32 1.83 0.25
CA TYR A 58 -7.84 0.52 -0.15
C TYR A 58 -6.69 -0.43 -0.38
N GLY A 59 -6.97 -1.72 -0.21
CA GLY A 59 -6.04 -2.79 -0.53
C GLY A 59 -5.57 -3.56 0.68
N ILE A 60 -5.48 -2.92 1.83
CA ILE A 60 -5.11 -3.56 3.08
C ILE A 60 -6.06 -3.11 4.19
N ASP A 61 -6.28 -4.01 5.14
CA ASP A 61 -7.13 -3.75 6.29
C ASP A 61 -6.30 -3.75 7.57
N GLU A 62 -6.88 -3.19 8.62
CA GLU A 62 -6.28 -3.23 9.93
C GLU A 62 -6.11 -4.69 10.37
N GLY A 63 -4.92 -5.03 10.81
CA GLY A 63 -4.59 -6.40 11.21
C GLY A 63 -3.91 -7.23 10.13
N ASP A 64 -3.85 -6.73 8.90
CA ASP A 64 -3.10 -7.43 7.84
C ASP A 64 -1.61 -7.39 8.14
N GLU A 65 -0.94 -8.50 7.85
CA GLU A 65 0.50 -8.58 7.99
C GLU A 65 1.16 -8.14 6.68
N ILE A 66 2.07 -7.19 6.78
CA ILE A 66 2.76 -6.62 5.63
C ILE A 66 4.26 -6.78 5.84
N CYS A 67 4.96 -7.15 4.77
CA CYS A 67 6.41 -7.24 4.81
C CYS A 67 7.01 -5.84 4.90
N LEU A 68 7.74 -5.58 5.97
CA LEU A 68 8.38 -4.28 6.18
C LEU A 68 9.78 -4.20 5.58
N ALA A 69 10.27 -5.28 5.00
CA ALA A 69 11.55 -5.27 4.31
C ALA A 69 11.38 -4.66 2.92
N SER A 70 12.25 -3.77 2.59
CA SER A 70 12.26 -3.13 1.27
C SER A 70 13.17 -3.90 0.30
#